data_271958b930b8238cbdff56ef625e0b5e
#
_entry.id   271958b930b8238cbdff56ef625e0b5e
#
_cell.length_a   1.000
_cell.length_b   1.000
_cell.length_c   1.000
_cell.angle_alpha   90.00
_cell.angle_beta   90.00
_cell.angle_gamma   90.00
#
_symmetry.space_group_name_H-M   'P 1'
#
loop_
_entity.id
_entity.type
_entity.pdbx_description
1 polymer ?
#
loop_
_entity_poly.entity_id
_entity_poly.type
_entity_poly.pdbx_seq_one_letter_code
_entity_poly.pdbx_strand_id
1 'polypeptide(L)'
;MKLVSLLTLQFALAHMEMAKPAPRRSKHLKGVTNVDYDMTSPLGGGFSYPCRGFPSGPVSKKYTAGQAINVAIEGGAPHNGGHCQFALSFNGQDFVNIHTVFGTCPQPERSFSVQIPKNFPSGKAVFAWVWNNRVGNRELYMNCSDIEITGGSGMS
;
A
#
# COMPACT_ATOMS: atom_id res chain seq x y z
N MET A 1 -5.92 -23.38 47.18
CA MET A 1 -5.24 -22.45 46.27
C MET A 1 -5.94 -22.51 44.93
N LYS A 2 -6.68 -21.48 44.52
CA LYS A 2 -7.30 -21.41 43.18
C LYS A 2 -6.29 -20.70 42.23
N LEU A 3 -5.79 -21.44 41.26
CA LEU A 3 -5.00 -20.84 40.16
C LEU A 3 -5.96 -19.98 39.31
N VAL A 4 -5.77 -18.68 39.34
CA VAL A 4 -6.40 -17.76 38.40
C VAL A 4 -5.51 -17.78 37.13
N SER A 5 -5.97 -18.50 36.10
CA SER A 5 -5.35 -18.45 34.80
C SER A 5 -5.62 -17.06 34.18
N LEU A 6 -4.60 -16.20 34.12
CA LEU A 6 -4.66 -14.96 33.35
C LEU A 6 -4.64 -15.36 31.86
N LEU A 7 -5.81 -15.33 31.22
CA LEU A 7 -5.87 -15.32 29.77
C LEU A 7 -5.33 -13.95 29.30
N THR A 8 -4.08 -13.93 28.88
CA THR A 8 -3.56 -12.79 28.12
C THR A 8 -4.23 -12.82 26.75
N LEU A 9 -5.17 -11.92 26.53
CA LEU A 9 -5.73 -11.64 25.22
C LEU A 9 -4.57 -11.07 24.36
N GLN A 10 -3.90 -11.94 23.62
CA GLN A 10 -2.98 -11.50 22.59
C GLN A 10 -3.83 -10.90 21.47
N PHE A 11 -3.98 -9.58 21.46
CA PHE A 11 -4.36 -8.87 20.24
C PHE A 11 -3.26 -9.15 19.23
N ALA A 12 -3.49 -10.10 18.35
CA ALA A 12 -2.72 -10.21 17.15
C ALA A 12 -2.93 -8.88 16.39
N LEU A 13 -1.95 -7.99 16.46
CA LEU A 13 -1.89 -6.78 15.66
C LEU A 13 -1.75 -7.22 14.19
N ALA A 14 -2.88 -7.45 13.60
CA ALA A 14 -3.07 -7.87 12.23
C ALA A 14 -2.93 -6.66 11.35
N HIS A 15 -1.72 -6.37 10.86
CA HIS A 15 -1.56 -5.11 10.15
C HIS A 15 -0.30 -5.14 9.28
N MET A 16 -0.47 -4.73 8.03
CA MET A 16 0.60 -4.62 7.04
C MET A 16 0.55 -3.24 6.39
N GLU A 17 1.72 -2.70 6.06
CA GLU A 17 1.85 -1.44 5.33
C GLU A 17 2.84 -1.57 4.16
N MET A 18 2.66 -0.74 3.14
CA MET A 18 3.66 -0.56 2.10
C MET A 18 4.77 0.35 2.66
N ALA A 19 6.03 -0.14 2.64
CA ALA A 19 7.19 0.65 3.04
C ALA A 19 7.86 1.35 1.85
N LYS A 20 7.78 0.73 0.66
CA LYS A 20 8.35 1.28 -0.59
C LYS A 20 7.40 1.06 -1.77
N PRO A 21 7.23 2.07 -2.63
CA PRO A 21 7.58 3.48 -2.42
C PRO A 21 6.87 4.03 -1.19
N ALA A 22 7.50 4.99 -0.48
CA ALA A 22 7.00 5.48 0.80
C ALA A 22 5.61 6.12 0.67
N PRO A 23 4.59 5.62 1.40
CA PRO A 23 3.23 6.15 1.31
C PRO A 23 3.07 7.53 1.95
N ARG A 24 1.96 8.17 1.62
CA ARG A 24 1.49 9.40 2.30
C ARG A 24 1.46 9.20 3.80
N ARG A 25 1.97 10.17 4.55
CA ARG A 25 2.05 10.16 6.02
C ARG A 25 2.83 9.01 6.65
N SER A 26 3.50 8.17 5.85
CA SER A 26 4.32 7.09 6.40
C SER A 26 5.58 7.61 7.07
N LYS A 27 6.02 6.93 8.12
CA LYS A 27 7.34 7.11 8.76
C LYS A 27 8.51 6.95 7.78
N HIS A 28 8.28 6.25 6.66
CA HIS A 28 9.28 6.05 5.59
C HIS A 28 9.38 7.23 4.63
N LEU A 29 8.41 8.16 4.64
CA LEU A 29 8.40 9.32 3.75
C LEU A 29 9.19 10.48 4.37
N LYS A 30 10.27 10.88 3.71
CA LYS A 30 11.12 11.98 4.19
C LYS A 30 10.36 13.31 4.18
N GLY A 31 10.59 14.13 5.22
CA GLY A 31 10.02 15.48 5.33
C GLY A 31 8.55 15.53 5.72
N VAL A 32 7.95 14.42 6.12
CA VAL A 32 6.61 14.39 6.66
C VAL A 32 6.61 14.81 8.13
N THR A 33 5.76 15.77 8.48
CA THR A 33 5.59 16.27 9.85
C THR A 33 4.38 15.69 10.58
N ASN A 34 3.41 15.14 9.82
CA ASN A 34 2.17 14.57 10.34
C ASN A 34 2.13 13.05 10.09
N VAL A 35 3.13 12.35 10.63
CA VAL A 35 3.25 10.89 10.49
C VAL A 35 2.03 10.20 11.07
N ASP A 36 1.44 9.27 10.29
CA ASP A 36 0.45 8.34 10.78
C ASP A 36 1.16 7.06 11.25
N TYR A 37 1.12 6.81 12.53
CA TYR A 37 1.70 5.60 13.13
C TYR A 37 0.77 4.39 13.08
N ASP A 38 -0.44 4.56 12.54
CA ASP A 38 -1.44 3.51 12.33
C ASP A 38 -1.56 3.08 10.86
N MET A 39 -0.51 3.28 10.08
CA MET A 39 -0.46 2.95 8.63
C MET A 39 -0.78 1.49 8.32
N THR A 40 -0.59 0.61 9.29
CA THR A 40 -0.82 -0.82 9.15
C THR A 40 -2.28 -1.24 9.31
N SER A 41 -3.17 -0.35 9.77
CA SER A 41 -4.61 -0.63 9.94
C SER A 41 -5.37 -0.66 8.61
N PRO A 42 -6.46 -1.44 8.52
CA PRO A 42 -7.32 -1.47 7.33
C PRO A 42 -8.07 -0.16 7.13
N LEU A 43 -8.69 -0.02 5.96
CA LEU A 43 -9.68 1.02 5.71
C LEU A 43 -10.91 0.80 6.60
N GLY A 44 -11.58 1.87 6.95
CA GLY A 44 -12.62 1.91 7.99
C GLY A 44 -12.09 2.57 9.26
N GLY A 45 -12.89 2.67 10.31
CA GLY A 45 -12.44 3.23 11.59
C GLY A 45 -11.88 4.66 11.54
N GLY A 46 -12.28 5.45 10.55
CA GLY A 46 -11.75 6.80 10.30
C GLY A 46 -10.85 6.92 9.06
N PHE A 47 -10.48 5.81 8.45
CA PHE A 47 -9.69 5.78 7.21
C PHE A 47 -10.57 5.46 6.00
N SER A 48 -10.77 6.42 5.11
CA SER A 48 -11.65 6.27 3.96
C SER A 48 -10.90 5.86 2.68
N TYR A 49 -11.61 5.20 1.79
CA TYR A 49 -11.15 4.98 0.41
C TYR A 49 -11.33 6.28 -0.40
N PRO A 50 -10.44 6.62 -1.32
CA PRO A 50 -9.13 5.99 -1.52
C PRO A 50 -8.06 6.56 -0.58
N CYS A 51 -6.90 5.88 -0.51
CA CYS A 51 -5.68 6.41 0.10
C CYS A 51 -5.80 6.80 1.58
N ARG A 52 -6.67 6.13 2.34
CA ARG A 52 -6.98 6.41 3.76
C ARG A 52 -7.58 7.82 3.97
N GLY A 53 -8.08 8.47 2.91
CA GLY A 53 -8.54 9.84 2.94
C GLY A 53 -7.42 10.90 3.06
N PHE A 54 -6.17 10.49 2.93
CA PHE A 54 -5.04 11.41 3.02
C PHE A 54 -4.90 12.24 1.75
N PRO A 55 -4.69 13.55 1.87
CA PRO A 55 -4.43 14.42 0.73
C PRO A 55 -3.10 14.07 0.07
N SER A 56 -2.92 14.50 -1.17
CA SER A 56 -1.65 14.39 -1.88
C SER A 56 -0.50 15.01 -1.08
N GLY A 57 0.63 14.34 -1.11
CA GLY A 57 1.85 14.73 -0.41
C GLY A 57 3.02 15.03 -1.35
N PRO A 58 4.21 15.11 -0.81
CA PRO A 58 5.43 15.24 -1.60
C PRO A 58 5.65 13.97 -2.46
N VAL A 59 6.25 14.16 -3.64
CA VAL A 59 6.68 13.06 -4.51
C VAL A 59 7.73 12.23 -3.77
N SER A 60 7.40 10.97 -3.51
CA SER A 60 8.30 10.04 -2.80
C SER A 60 9.44 9.56 -3.70
N LYS A 61 9.15 9.35 -4.99
CA LYS A 61 10.11 8.87 -5.98
C LYS A 61 9.68 9.19 -7.41
N LYS A 62 10.69 9.34 -8.30
CA LYS A 62 10.51 9.49 -9.75
C LYS A 62 10.83 8.18 -10.46
N TYR A 63 10.07 7.88 -11.50
CA TYR A 63 10.21 6.70 -12.36
C TYR A 63 10.10 7.09 -13.83
N THR A 64 10.65 6.26 -14.69
CA THR A 64 10.43 6.36 -16.13
C THR A 64 9.36 5.36 -16.56
N ALA A 65 8.48 5.74 -17.49
CA ALA A 65 7.51 4.81 -18.07
C ALA A 65 8.25 3.59 -18.65
N GLY A 66 7.75 2.39 -18.40
CA GLY A 66 8.47 1.16 -18.69
C GLY A 66 9.44 0.71 -17.59
N GLN A 67 9.70 1.51 -16.55
CA GLN A 67 10.51 1.11 -15.41
C GLN A 67 9.68 0.29 -14.41
N ALA A 68 10.33 -0.60 -13.67
CA ALA A 68 9.70 -1.31 -12.57
C ALA A 68 9.73 -0.49 -11.27
N ILE A 69 8.61 -0.48 -10.56
CA ILE A 69 8.49 0.00 -9.19
C ILE A 69 8.85 -1.17 -8.26
N ASN A 70 9.92 -1.02 -7.47
CA ASN A 70 10.24 -1.99 -6.44
C ASN A 70 9.40 -1.71 -5.20
N VAL A 71 8.48 -2.61 -4.90
CA VAL A 71 7.58 -2.53 -3.75
C VAL A 71 8.14 -3.34 -2.60
N ALA A 72 8.04 -2.81 -1.40
CA ALA A 72 8.30 -3.54 -0.16
C ALA A 72 7.11 -3.36 0.79
N ILE A 73 6.66 -4.46 1.38
CA ILE A 73 5.56 -4.51 2.34
C ILE A 73 6.10 -5.01 3.67
N GLU A 74 5.74 -4.36 4.76
CA GLU A 74 6.15 -4.72 6.11
C GLU A 74 4.97 -4.81 7.06
N GLY A 75 5.18 -5.42 8.22
CA GLY A 75 4.18 -5.57 9.27
C GLY A 75 4.24 -6.93 9.94
N GLY A 76 3.45 -7.09 10.99
CA GLY A 76 3.51 -8.26 11.88
C GLY A 76 2.53 -9.38 11.53
N ALA A 77 1.44 -9.10 10.83
CA ALA A 77 0.39 -10.09 10.61
C ALA A 77 -0.12 -10.11 9.16
N PRO A 78 0.48 -10.95 8.33
CA PRO A 78 0.15 -11.09 6.91
C PRO A 78 -1.09 -11.98 6.63
N HIS A 79 -1.83 -12.43 7.64
CA HIS A 79 -3.08 -13.22 7.51
C HIS A 79 -3.02 -14.39 6.52
N ASN A 80 -1.90 -15.12 6.50
CA ASN A 80 -1.60 -16.16 5.52
C ASN A 80 -1.70 -15.68 4.06
N GLY A 81 -1.35 -14.40 3.82
CA GLY A 81 -1.41 -13.79 2.51
C GLY A 81 -2.79 -13.25 2.15
N GLY A 82 -3.09 -13.26 0.88
CA GLY A 82 -4.30 -12.71 0.29
C GLY A 82 -4.06 -12.25 -1.13
N HIS A 83 -4.85 -11.30 -1.57
CA HIS A 83 -4.75 -10.73 -2.91
C HIS A 83 -4.25 -9.29 -2.83
N CYS A 84 -3.15 -8.99 -3.52
CA CYS A 84 -2.68 -7.63 -3.69
C CYS A 84 -2.96 -7.13 -5.10
N GLN A 85 -3.38 -5.89 -5.20
CA GLN A 85 -3.44 -5.13 -6.44
C GLN A 85 -2.51 -3.92 -6.33
N PHE A 86 -1.79 -3.67 -7.41
CA PHE A 86 -0.96 -2.49 -7.57
C PHE A 86 -1.53 -1.65 -8.69
N ALA A 87 -1.82 -0.39 -8.40
CA ALA A 87 -2.57 0.47 -9.30
C ALA A 87 -1.96 1.86 -9.41
N LEU A 88 -2.25 2.55 -10.51
CA LEU A 88 -1.86 3.93 -10.77
C LEU A 88 -3.10 4.80 -10.97
N SER A 89 -3.02 6.05 -10.51
CA SER A 89 -4.05 7.07 -10.73
C SER A 89 -3.38 8.42 -11.00
N PHE A 90 -3.95 9.21 -11.93
CA PHE A 90 -3.53 10.59 -12.18
C PHE A 90 -4.43 11.64 -11.51
N ASN A 91 -5.65 11.27 -11.15
CA ASN A 91 -6.61 12.16 -10.48
C ASN A 91 -6.79 11.84 -8.99
N GLY A 92 -6.17 10.75 -8.50
CA GLY A 92 -6.29 10.29 -7.12
C GLY A 92 -7.63 9.65 -6.75
N GLN A 93 -8.51 9.42 -7.72
CA GLN A 93 -9.84 8.83 -7.55
C GLN A 93 -10.01 7.54 -8.38
N ASP A 94 -9.68 7.60 -9.65
CA ASP A 94 -9.79 6.49 -10.58
C ASP A 94 -8.44 5.76 -10.68
N PHE A 95 -8.41 4.51 -10.28
CA PHE A 95 -7.21 3.68 -10.23
C PHE A 95 -7.24 2.61 -11.31
N VAL A 96 -6.19 2.58 -12.13
CA VAL A 96 -5.97 1.53 -13.12
C VAL A 96 -5.06 0.47 -12.51
N ASN A 97 -5.56 -0.75 -12.37
CA ASN A 97 -4.75 -1.87 -11.88
C ASN A 97 -3.71 -2.25 -12.94
N ILE A 98 -2.44 -2.27 -12.54
CA ILE A 98 -1.31 -2.61 -13.42
C ILE A 98 -0.64 -3.93 -13.07
N HIS A 99 -0.90 -4.47 -11.88
CA HIS A 99 -0.38 -5.77 -11.45
C HIS A 99 -1.22 -6.36 -10.33
N THR A 100 -1.46 -7.68 -10.37
CA THR A 100 -2.18 -8.42 -9.34
C THR A 100 -1.39 -9.64 -8.90
N VAL A 101 -1.34 -9.87 -7.58
CA VAL A 101 -0.78 -11.09 -6.98
C VAL A 101 -1.89 -11.80 -6.22
N PHE A 102 -2.16 -13.05 -6.60
CA PHE A 102 -3.22 -13.86 -6.01
C PHE A 102 -2.67 -14.81 -4.93
N GLY A 103 -3.24 -14.75 -3.75
CA GLY A 103 -3.05 -15.74 -2.68
C GLY A 103 -1.77 -15.61 -1.86
N THR A 104 -0.69 -15.09 -2.42
CA THR A 104 0.67 -15.11 -1.84
C THR A 104 1.20 -13.75 -1.43
N CYS A 105 0.37 -12.72 -1.39
CA CYS A 105 0.74 -11.36 -0.99
C CYS A 105 0.00 -10.97 0.29
N PRO A 106 0.70 -10.46 1.32
CA PRO A 106 2.13 -10.28 1.45
C PRO A 106 2.82 -11.44 2.20
N GLN A 107 2.44 -12.66 1.95
CA GLN A 107 3.08 -13.87 2.49
C GLN A 107 2.96 -15.04 1.50
N PRO A 108 4.06 -15.75 1.18
CA PRO A 108 5.42 -15.51 1.72
C PRO A 108 6.13 -14.28 1.13
N GLU A 109 5.64 -13.76 0.00
CA GLU A 109 6.29 -12.66 -0.73
C GLU A 109 5.96 -11.32 -0.11
N ARG A 110 7.01 -10.52 0.18
CA ARG A 110 6.89 -9.15 0.72
C ARG A 110 7.53 -8.10 -0.17
N SER A 111 8.17 -8.52 -1.26
CA SER A 111 8.81 -7.64 -2.22
C SER A 111 8.33 -7.97 -3.62
N PHE A 112 7.96 -6.95 -4.36
CA PHE A 112 7.39 -7.09 -5.70
C PHE A 112 8.06 -6.12 -6.67
N SER A 113 8.17 -6.53 -7.92
CA SER A 113 8.61 -5.69 -9.03
C SER A 113 7.42 -5.42 -9.95
N VAL A 114 6.88 -4.21 -9.89
CA VAL A 114 5.66 -3.82 -10.59
C VAL A 114 5.99 -2.94 -11.80
N GLN A 115 5.79 -3.45 -12.99
CA GLN A 115 6.13 -2.76 -14.23
C GLN A 115 5.17 -1.60 -14.53
N ILE A 116 5.68 -0.38 -14.70
CA ILE A 116 4.90 0.72 -15.25
C ILE A 116 4.73 0.47 -16.75
N PRO A 117 3.51 0.49 -17.31
CA PRO A 117 3.35 0.37 -18.75
C PRO A 117 4.08 1.48 -19.51
N LYS A 118 4.73 1.15 -20.64
CA LYS A 118 5.52 2.12 -21.43
C LYS A 118 4.67 3.25 -22.02
N ASN A 119 3.41 2.97 -22.28
CA ASN A 119 2.43 3.92 -22.82
C ASN A 119 1.69 4.72 -21.73
N PHE A 120 2.08 4.59 -20.46
CA PHE A 120 1.47 5.39 -19.40
C PHE A 120 1.88 6.86 -19.55
N PRO A 121 0.98 7.83 -19.26
CA PRO A 121 1.30 9.25 -19.38
C PRO A 121 2.41 9.68 -18.44
N SER A 122 3.15 10.73 -18.83
CA SER A 122 4.07 11.43 -17.94
C SER A 122 3.31 12.37 -17.01
N GLY A 123 3.80 12.57 -15.80
CA GLY A 123 3.23 13.50 -14.82
C GLY A 123 3.24 12.95 -13.40
N LYS A 124 2.66 13.74 -12.50
CA LYS A 124 2.41 13.29 -11.12
C LYS A 124 1.32 12.22 -11.14
N ALA A 125 1.56 11.15 -10.41
CA ALA A 125 0.65 10.02 -10.29
C ALA A 125 0.62 9.52 -8.84
N VAL A 126 -0.42 8.77 -8.52
CA VAL A 126 -0.57 8.05 -7.25
C VAL A 126 -0.36 6.58 -7.52
N PHE A 127 0.63 5.97 -6.88
CA PHE A 127 0.81 4.53 -6.85
C PHE A 127 0.16 3.96 -5.61
N ALA A 128 -0.74 3.00 -5.79
CA ALA A 128 -1.48 2.36 -4.70
C ALA A 128 -1.14 0.88 -4.58
N TRP A 129 -0.95 0.43 -3.35
CA TRP A 129 -1.05 -0.96 -2.96
C TRP A 129 -2.39 -1.16 -2.25
N VAL A 130 -3.15 -2.15 -2.72
CA VAL A 130 -4.43 -2.58 -2.15
C VAL A 130 -4.33 -4.05 -1.79
N TRP A 131 -4.75 -4.43 -0.59
CA TRP A 131 -4.70 -5.80 -0.13
C TRP A 131 -6.00 -6.22 0.54
N ASN A 132 -6.51 -7.39 0.12
CA ASN A 132 -7.54 -8.13 0.82
C ASN A 132 -6.92 -9.36 1.47
N ASN A 133 -6.97 -9.44 2.79
CA ASN A 133 -6.40 -10.53 3.54
C ASN A 133 -7.15 -11.85 3.33
N ARG A 134 -6.42 -12.97 3.50
CA ARG A 134 -6.97 -14.32 3.26
C ARG A 134 -7.69 -14.89 4.47
N VAL A 135 -7.17 -14.69 5.67
CA VAL A 135 -7.61 -15.33 6.91
C VAL A 135 -8.03 -14.28 7.92
N GLY A 136 -9.03 -14.60 8.75
CA GLY A 136 -9.62 -13.70 9.74
C GLY A 136 -10.75 -12.86 9.18
N ASN A 137 -11.04 -11.72 9.81
CA ASN A 137 -11.96 -10.74 9.25
C ASN A 137 -11.48 -10.30 7.88
N ARG A 138 -12.41 -10.21 6.92
CA ARG A 138 -12.10 -9.72 5.58
C ARG A 138 -12.01 -8.21 5.62
N GLU A 139 -10.80 -7.72 5.42
CA GLU A 139 -10.46 -6.31 5.55
C GLU A 139 -9.82 -5.82 4.25
N LEU A 140 -9.98 -4.54 3.98
CA LEU A 140 -9.36 -3.87 2.85
C LEU A 140 -8.27 -2.94 3.36
N TYR A 141 -7.05 -3.13 2.89
CA TYR A 141 -5.91 -2.26 3.16
C TYR A 141 -5.57 -1.47 1.92
N MET A 142 -5.18 -0.22 2.09
CA MET A 142 -4.72 0.63 0.99
C MET A 142 -3.71 1.64 1.47
N ASN A 143 -2.53 1.63 0.85
CA ASN A 143 -1.54 2.68 1.02
C ASN A 143 -1.22 3.32 -0.34
N CYS A 144 -1.07 4.63 -0.35
CA CYS A 144 -0.83 5.41 -1.57
C CYS A 144 0.45 6.22 -1.46
N SER A 145 1.26 6.16 -2.49
CA SER A 145 2.50 6.93 -2.63
C SER A 145 2.39 7.90 -3.80
N ASP A 146 2.67 9.17 -3.57
CA ASP A 146 2.75 10.16 -4.65
C ASP A 146 4.08 9.97 -5.38
N ILE A 147 4.03 9.74 -6.68
CA ILE A 147 5.17 9.50 -7.56
C ILE A 147 5.14 10.45 -8.75
N GLU A 148 6.25 10.53 -9.48
CA GLU A 148 6.32 11.23 -10.76
C GLU A 148 6.79 10.26 -11.85
N ILE A 149 6.08 10.21 -12.96
CA ILE A 149 6.41 9.38 -14.12
C ILE A 149 6.93 10.30 -15.24
N THR A 150 8.05 9.94 -15.85
CA THR A 150 8.66 10.63 -16.98
C THR A 150 8.75 9.71 -18.19
N GLY A 151 8.93 10.27 -19.39
CA GLY A 151 9.18 9.49 -20.63
C GLY A 151 8.00 8.68 -21.14
N GLY A 152 6.81 8.91 -20.59
CA GLY A 152 5.59 8.24 -21.08
C GLY A 152 5.06 8.90 -22.34
N SER A 153 4.53 8.08 -23.25
CA SER A 153 3.96 8.58 -24.53
C SER A 153 2.54 9.14 -24.39
N GLY A 154 1.89 8.87 -23.25
CA GLY A 154 0.48 9.20 -23.06
C GLY A 154 -0.43 8.21 -23.80
N MET A 155 -1.61 7.94 -23.22
CA MET A 155 -2.72 7.38 -24.00
C MET A 155 -3.40 8.58 -24.67
N SER A 156 -3.33 8.62 -25.98
CA SER A 156 -4.14 9.52 -26.81
C SER A 156 -5.62 9.12 -26.74
#